data_cfee83f1b8c6aa5a8a444ca45ee0d15a
#
_entry.id   cfee83f1b8c6aa5a8a444ca45ee0d15a
#
_cell.length_a   1.000
_cell.length_b   1.000
_cell.length_c   1.000
_cell.angle_alpha   90.00
_cell.angle_beta   90.00
_cell.angle_gamma   90.00
#
_symmetry.space_group_name_H-M   'P 1'
#
loop_
_entity.id
_entity.type
_entity.pdbx_description
1 polymer ?
#
loop_
_entity_poly.entity_id
_entity_poly.type
_entity_poly.pdbx_seq_one_letter_code
_entity_poly.pdbx_strand_id
1 'polypeptide(L)'
;MSEKKDEKKKLNPVTKALKKDVDPLESLDRKLFSEMPATREANERYAHDPKYHGHSKLRMRATEMICAAAAVIIGSLGTVSVMLPNGLTFGGITGISRIVQQYTGWNYSLIYYACSIIVLIIVWMFLGLKEVRKIIFMSLTYPLAMLVLQSNDVVLIKSDDLFLVAVFTGVIIGVSNGLTFKAGFSSGGTDSLAKVIKYRWMPHLGINNIAFAINSVIVIISAFVFGINIALYAVVIIYVSMRVGDAVMYGFSDKIVELAIIPGDADALTAFIMNELGRGVSSIEVTGEYTGDKRKQLKILCSPRESFIIKRYLAKEDPKSFVSVTSIKSVWGRGRGFSDIRSLDN
;
A
#
# COMPACT_ATOMS: atom_id res chain seq x y z
N MET A 1 -7.34 -15.98 -58.79
CA MET A 1 -6.81 -14.99 -57.83
C MET A 1 -7.92 -14.66 -56.82
N SER A 2 -8.48 -15.71 -56.18
CA SER A 2 -9.65 -15.59 -55.27
C SER A 2 -9.69 -16.64 -54.17
N GLU A 3 -8.55 -17.23 -53.76
CA GLU A 3 -8.51 -18.29 -52.74
C GLU A 3 -7.58 -17.99 -51.52
N LYS A 4 -7.09 -16.77 -51.38
CA LYS A 4 -6.17 -16.40 -50.29
C LYS A 4 -6.76 -15.46 -49.24
N LYS A 5 -8.09 -15.27 -49.15
CA LYS A 5 -8.73 -14.33 -48.20
C LYS A 5 -9.51 -14.98 -47.08
N ASP A 6 -9.72 -16.29 -47.06
CA ASP A 6 -10.55 -16.96 -46.05
C ASP A 6 -9.82 -17.70 -44.94
N GLU A 7 -8.48 -17.66 -44.91
CA GLU A 7 -7.67 -18.42 -43.92
C GLU A 7 -7.37 -17.67 -42.62
N LYS A 8 -7.86 -16.45 -42.44
CA LYS A 8 -7.60 -15.61 -41.24
C LYS A 8 -8.71 -15.59 -40.20
N LYS A 9 -9.67 -16.50 -40.22
CA LYS A 9 -10.79 -16.50 -39.25
C LYS A 9 -11.13 -17.84 -38.62
N LYS A 10 -10.18 -18.76 -38.51
CA LYS A 10 -10.36 -19.95 -37.61
C LYS A 10 -9.46 -19.79 -36.39
N LEU A 11 -9.95 -19.02 -35.41
CA LEU A 11 -9.40 -19.13 -34.04
C LEU A 11 -9.53 -20.60 -33.61
N ASN A 12 -8.40 -21.17 -33.23
CA ASN A 12 -8.24 -22.53 -32.71
C ASN A 12 -9.35 -22.85 -31.69
N PRO A 13 -10.12 -23.96 -31.87
CA PRO A 13 -11.21 -24.32 -30.97
C PRO A 13 -10.81 -24.41 -29.50
N VAL A 14 -9.53 -24.70 -29.22
CA VAL A 14 -8.97 -24.70 -27.87
C VAL A 14 -8.94 -23.29 -27.24
N THR A 15 -8.62 -22.25 -27.99
CA THR A 15 -8.63 -20.86 -27.51
C THR A 15 -10.05 -20.30 -27.32
N LYS A 16 -11.01 -20.86 -28.07
CA LYS A 16 -12.44 -20.50 -27.92
C LYS A 16 -13.06 -21.24 -26.72
N ALA A 17 -12.60 -22.47 -26.43
CA ALA A 17 -12.97 -23.23 -25.24
C ALA A 17 -12.39 -22.57 -23.97
N LEU A 18 -11.10 -22.22 -23.94
CA LEU A 18 -10.47 -21.55 -22.80
C LEU A 18 -11.06 -20.16 -22.49
N LYS A 19 -11.56 -19.43 -23.47
CA LYS A 19 -12.29 -18.16 -23.25
C LYS A 19 -13.73 -18.36 -22.77
N LYS A 20 -14.31 -19.54 -23.04
CA LYS A 20 -15.66 -19.90 -22.61
C LYS A 20 -15.68 -20.49 -21.21
N ASP A 21 -14.55 -21.08 -20.76
CA ASP A 21 -14.45 -21.74 -19.45
C ASP A 21 -14.02 -20.81 -18.31
N VAL A 22 -13.51 -19.60 -18.58
CA VAL A 22 -13.17 -18.60 -17.54
C VAL A 22 -14.41 -17.84 -17.08
N ASP A 23 -15.35 -17.53 -17.97
CA ASP A 23 -16.63 -16.89 -17.62
C ASP A 23 -17.64 -17.78 -16.89
N PRO A 24 -17.74 -19.10 -17.17
CA PRO A 24 -18.68 -19.96 -16.46
C PRO A 24 -18.30 -20.22 -15.01
N LEU A 25 -17.01 -20.28 -14.68
CA LEU A 25 -16.56 -20.49 -13.28
C LEU A 25 -16.86 -19.28 -12.41
N GLU A 26 -16.62 -18.08 -12.89
CA GLU A 26 -16.96 -16.85 -12.16
C GLU A 26 -18.49 -16.66 -12.05
N SER A 27 -19.25 -17.07 -13.07
CA SER A 27 -20.71 -17.04 -13.03
C SER A 27 -21.31 -18.16 -12.18
N LEU A 28 -20.66 -19.33 -12.12
CA LEU A 28 -21.03 -20.46 -11.25
C LEU A 28 -20.74 -20.15 -9.79
N ASP A 29 -19.58 -19.57 -9.46
CA ASP A 29 -19.27 -19.13 -8.12
C ASP A 29 -20.26 -18.05 -7.64
N ARG A 30 -20.57 -17.05 -8.46
CA ARG A 30 -21.61 -16.07 -8.12
C ARG A 30 -23.00 -16.70 -7.95
N LYS A 31 -23.38 -17.68 -8.77
CA LYS A 31 -24.64 -18.40 -8.62
C LYS A 31 -24.66 -19.29 -7.39
N LEU A 32 -23.61 -20.06 -7.14
CA LEU A 32 -23.50 -20.93 -5.96
C LEU A 32 -23.54 -20.12 -4.65
N PHE A 33 -22.81 -18.99 -4.59
CA PHE A 33 -22.86 -18.09 -3.43
C PHE A 33 -24.19 -17.34 -3.30
N SER A 34 -24.90 -17.05 -4.39
CA SER A 34 -26.22 -16.41 -4.33
C SER A 34 -27.35 -17.37 -3.97
N GLU A 35 -27.17 -18.68 -4.19
CA GLU A 35 -28.16 -19.72 -3.92
C GLU A 35 -28.00 -20.35 -2.53
N MET A 36 -26.95 -20.06 -1.75
CA MET A 36 -26.85 -20.45 -0.36
C MET A 36 -27.93 -19.76 0.48
N PRO A 37 -28.79 -20.49 1.22
CA PRO A 37 -29.91 -19.89 1.98
C PRO A 37 -29.46 -18.77 2.93
N ALA A 38 -28.34 -18.95 3.62
CA ALA A 38 -27.75 -17.96 4.51
C ALA A 38 -27.27 -16.68 3.80
N THR A 39 -26.78 -16.81 2.55
CA THR A 39 -26.31 -15.67 1.73
C THR A 39 -27.49 -14.93 1.11
N ARG A 40 -28.56 -15.66 0.75
CA ARG A 40 -29.78 -15.06 0.20
C ARG A 40 -30.52 -14.23 1.25
N GLU A 41 -30.71 -14.75 2.46
CA GLU A 41 -31.28 -13.99 3.58
C GLU A 41 -30.41 -12.78 3.98
N ALA A 42 -29.08 -12.93 3.98
CA ALA A 42 -28.17 -11.83 4.21
C ALA A 42 -28.30 -10.77 3.10
N ASN A 43 -28.28 -11.16 1.84
CA ASN A 43 -28.44 -10.23 0.71
C ASN A 43 -29.81 -9.55 0.71
N GLU A 44 -30.90 -10.24 1.08
CA GLU A 44 -32.23 -9.63 1.20
C GLU A 44 -32.30 -8.64 2.38
N ARG A 45 -31.68 -8.94 3.53
CA ARG A 45 -31.55 -7.98 4.64
C ARG A 45 -30.73 -6.76 4.27
N TYR A 46 -29.64 -6.94 3.54
CA TYR A 46 -28.77 -5.82 3.09
C TYR A 46 -29.40 -5.02 1.94
N ALA A 47 -30.21 -5.65 1.08
CA ALA A 47 -30.90 -4.98 -0.03
C ALA A 47 -32.03 -4.04 0.45
N HIS A 48 -32.61 -4.30 1.62
CA HIS A 48 -33.74 -3.54 2.16
C HIS A 48 -33.39 -2.58 3.31
N ASP A 49 -32.10 -2.52 3.76
CA ASP A 49 -31.70 -1.60 4.81
C ASP A 49 -31.29 -0.24 4.20
N PRO A 50 -32.08 0.84 4.44
CA PRO A 50 -31.80 2.18 3.90
C PRO A 50 -30.43 2.73 4.34
N LYS A 51 -29.84 2.20 5.43
CA LYS A 51 -28.51 2.58 5.90
C LYS A 51 -27.39 2.19 4.93
N TYR A 52 -27.62 1.21 4.05
CA TYR A 52 -26.58 0.73 3.12
C TYR A 52 -26.64 1.39 1.74
N HIS A 53 -27.70 2.14 1.40
CA HIS A 53 -27.97 2.51 0.01
C HIS A 53 -27.95 4.01 -0.32
N GLY A 54 -27.27 4.87 0.32
CA GLY A 54 -27.30 6.23 -0.21
C GLY A 54 -26.38 7.28 0.41
N HIS A 55 -26.23 7.26 1.72
CA HIS A 55 -25.43 8.28 2.39
C HIS A 55 -23.93 7.97 2.45
N SER A 56 -23.54 6.71 2.27
CA SER A 56 -22.14 6.28 2.41
C SER A 56 -21.24 6.74 1.28
N LYS A 57 -21.69 6.68 0.02
CA LYS A 57 -20.85 7.01 -1.15
C LYS A 57 -20.47 8.49 -1.25
N LEU A 58 -21.37 9.39 -0.88
CA LEU A 58 -21.09 10.83 -0.94
C LEU A 58 -20.21 11.27 0.23
N ARG A 59 -20.48 10.77 1.44
CA ARG A 59 -19.63 11.00 2.62
C ARG A 59 -18.23 10.41 2.43
N MET A 60 -18.12 9.19 1.91
CA MET A 60 -16.86 8.54 1.66
C MET A 60 -16.01 9.33 0.65
N ARG A 61 -16.60 9.80 -0.45
CA ARG A 61 -15.91 10.67 -1.42
C ARG A 61 -15.49 12.02 -0.81
N ALA A 62 -16.33 12.61 0.05
CA ALA A 62 -15.99 13.85 0.73
C ALA A 62 -14.81 13.66 1.69
N THR A 63 -14.77 12.58 2.47
CA THR A 63 -13.67 12.24 3.38
C THR A 63 -12.38 11.99 2.61
N GLU A 64 -12.44 11.25 1.49
CA GLU A 64 -11.29 11.02 0.60
C GLU A 64 -10.72 12.34 0.06
N MET A 65 -11.58 13.26 -0.38
CA MET A 65 -11.17 14.57 -0.90
C MET A 65 -10.57 15.46 0.19
N ILE A 66 -11.14 15.46 1.41
CA ILE A 66 -10.59 16.20 2.56
C ILE A 66 -9.22 15.66 2.94
N CYS A 67 -9.06 14.34 3.03
CA CYS A 67 -7.77 13.71 3.30
C CYS A 67 -6.74 14.04 2.21
N ALA A 68 -7.13 14.04 0.94
CA ALA A 68 -6.25 14.39 -0.17
C ALA A 68 -5.85 15.87 -0.12
N ALA A 69 -6.78 16.79 0.17
CA ALA A 69 -6.47 18.21 0.33
C ALA A 69 -5.53 18.47 1.52
N ALA A 70 -5.77 17.81 2.65
CA ALA A 70 -4.88 17.87 3.81
C ALA A 70 -3.48 17.33 3.46
N ALA A 71 -3.39 16.23 2.73
CA ALA A 71 -2.13 15.68 2.25
C ALA A 71 -1.36 16.66 1.37
N VAL A 72 -2.03 17.35 0.44
CA VAL A 72 -1.42 18.38 -0.42
C VAL A 72 -0.83 19.51 0.42
N ILE A 73 -1.60 20.05 1.37
CA ILE A 73 -1.16 21.16 2.22
C ILE A 73 0.03 20.73 3.09
N ILE A 74 -0.09 19.63 3.81
CA ILE A 74 0.96 19.15 4.72
C ILE A 74 2.24 18.84 3.95
N GLY A 75 2.14 18.14 2.84
CA GLY A 75 3.31 17.73 2.07
C GLY A 75 4.02 18.90 1.38
N SER A 76 3.26 19.84 0.82
CA SER A 76 3.85 21.05 0.21
C SER A 76 4.54 21.92 1.25
N LEU A 77 3.97 22.08 2.45
CA LEU A 77 4.62 22.76 3.58
C LEU A 77 5.93 22.05 3.97
N GLY A 78 5.90 20.72 4.13
CA GLY A 78 7.11 19.95 4.45
C GLY A 78 8.21 20.10 3.41
N THR A 79 7.85 20.12 2.14
CA THR A 79 8.82 20.22 1.05
C THR A 79 9.35 21.65 0.88
N VAL A 80 8.48 22.65 0.73
CA VAL A 80 8.88 24.02 0.39
C VAL A 80 9.29 24.82 1.62
N SER A 81 8.62 24.63 2.74
CA SER A 81 8.81 25.48 3.93
C SER A 81 9.75 24.88 4.98
N VAL A 82 10.09 23.57 4.86
CA VAL A 82 11.01 22.90 5.79
C VAL A 82 12.21 22.33 5.06
N MET A 83 12.03 21.51 4.05
CA MET A 83 13.13 20.80 3.39
C MET A 83 14.01 21.74 2.54
N LEU A 84 13.41 22.52 1.66
CA LEU A 84 14.14 23.39 0.73
C LEU A 84 14.96 24.49 1.42
N PRO A 85 14.45 25.23 2.43
CA PRO A 85 15.21 26.30 3.08
C PRO A 85 16.44 25.81 3.82
N ASN A 86 16.47 24.53 4.20
CA ASN A 86 17.60 23.89 4.86
C ASN A 86 18.54 23.14 3.89
N GLY A 87 18.37 23.32 2.59
CA GLY A 87 19.25 22.73 1.58
C GLY A 87 19.14 21.20 1.45
N LEU A 88 18.16 20.59 2.09
CA LEU A 88 17.95 19.13 2.08
C LEU A 88 17.35 18.67 0.74
N THR A 89 17.50 17.39 0.48
CA THR A 89 16.91 16.70 -0.70
C THR A 89 16.15 15.46 -0.26
N PHE A 90 15.40 14.88 -1.20
CA PHE A 90 14.62 13.67 -0.99
C PHE A 90 14.77 12.75 -2.21
N GLY A 91 14.19 11.56 -2.19
CA GLY A 91 14.11 10.70 -3.37
C GLY A 91 13.07 11.17 -4.38
N GLY A 92 12.93 10.42 -5.47
CA GLY A 92 11.85 10.62 -6.41
C GLY A 92 11.93 11.88 -7.25
N ILE A 93 10.77 12.37 -7.68
CA ILE A 93 10.65 13.59 -8.48
C ILE A 93 11.21 14.79 -7.68
N THR A 94 11.02 14.81 -6.36
CA THR A 94 11.56 15.82 -5.46
C THR A 94 13.08 15.93 -5.59
N GLY A 95 13.79 14.81 -5.54
CA GLY A 95 15.23 14.75 -5.70
C GLY A 95 15.69 15.19 -7.09
N ILE A 96 15.02 14.68 -8.14
CA ILE A 96 15.30 15.10 -9.52
C ILE A 96 15.14 16.61 -9.68
N SER A 97 14.02 17.15 -9.19
CA SER A 97 13.75 18.58 -9.28
C SER A 97 14.79 19.42 -8.54
N ARG A 98 15.28 18.94 -7.40
CA ARG A 98 16.33 19.61 -6.63
C ARG A 98 17.68 19.59 -7.35
N ILE A 99 18.02 18.46 -7.99
CA ILE A 99 19.24 18.36 -8.83
C ILE A 99 19.15 19.31 -10.01
N VAL A 100 18.05 19.32 -10.75
CA VAL A 100 17.85 20.21 -11.88
C VAL A 100 17.91 21.68 -11.44
N GLN A 101 17.29 22.02 -10.32
CA GLN A 101 17.35 23.38 -9.75
C GLN A 101 18.77 23.82 -9.50
N GLN A 102 19.64 22.95 -8.99
CA GLN A 102 21.04 23.29 -8.69
C GLN A 102 21.82 23.76 -9.93
N TYR A 103 21.53 23.16 -11.09
CA TYR A 103 22.23 23.49 -12.32
C TYR A 103 21.57 24.63 -13.12
N THR A 104 20.24 24.73 -13.05
CA THR A 104 19.48 25.70 -13.87
C THR A 104 19.20 27.03 -13.14
N GLY A 105 19.17 27.00 -11.81
CA GLY A 105 18.71 28.11 -10.99
C GLY A 105 17.20 28.42 -11.09
N TRP A 106 16.44 27.58 -11.81
CA TRP A 106 14.99 27.77 -11.99
C TRP A 106 14.23 27.53 -10.69
N ASN A 107 12.99 28.04 -10.65
CA ASN A 107 12.12 27.80 -9.52
C ASN A 107 11.84 26.31 -9.34
N TYR A 108 12.10 25.80 -8.12
CA TYR A 108 11.96 24.37 -7.79
C TYR A 108 10.56 23.83 -8.09
N SER A 109 9.52 24.57 -7.68
CA SER A 109 8.13 24.13 -7.85
C SER A 109 7.71 24.03 -9.32
N LEU A 110 8.26 24.91 -10.19
CA LEU A 110 8.05 24.82 -11.64
C LEU A 110 8.69 23.57 -12.25
N ILE A 111 9.94 23.26 -11.83
CA ILE A 111 10.64 22.05 -12.27
C ILE A 111 9.87 20.81 -11.83
N TYR A 112 9.44 20.80 -10.56
CA TYR A 112 8.65 19.70 -10.02
C TYR A 112 7.34 19.53 -10.80
N TYR A 113 6.65 20.62 -11.14
CA TYR A 113 5.42 20.60 -11.92
C TYR A 113 5.64 20.01 -13.32
N ALA A 114 6.70 20.45 -14.01
CA ALA A 114 7.08 19.91 -15.31
C ALA A 114 7.38 18.41 -15.23
N CYS A 115 8.15 17.97 -14.23
CA CYS A 115 8.43 16.55 -14.00
C CYS A 115 7.14 15.74 -13.72
N SER A 116 6.22 16.29 -12.93
CA SER A 116 4.94 15.63 -12.62
C SER A 116 4.06 15.47 -13.87
N ILE A 117 4.04 16.47 -14.76
CA ILE A 117 3.33 16.37 -16.05
C ILE A 117 3.97 15.30 -16.94
N ILE A 118 5.29 15.24 -17.00
CA ILE A 118 6.01 14.21 -17.79
C ILE A 118 5.65 12.82 -17.28
N VAL A 119 5.66 12.60 -15.97
CA VAL A 119 5.26 11.31 -15.38
C VAL A 119 3.80 11.00 -15.67
N LEU A 120 2.91 11.98 -15.59
CA LEU A 120 1.49 11.81 -15.92
C LEU A 120 1.30 11.35 -17.37
N ILE A 121 2.02 11.96 -18.32
CA ILE A 121 2.00 11.59 -19.74
C ILE A 121 2.53 10.15 -19.93
N ILE A 122 3.63 9.81 -19.28
CA ILE A 122 4.21 8.46 -19.33
C ILE A 122 3.19 7.43 -18.82
N VAL A 123 2.57 7.69 -17.67
CA VAL A 123 1.55 6.78 -17.11
C VAL A 123 0.35 6.66 -18.05
N TRP A 124 -0.07 7.77 -18.65
CA TRP A 124 -1.16 7.75 -19.62
C TRP A 124 -0.83 6.85 -20.83
N MET A 125 0.35 7.01 -21.39
CA MET A 125 0.78 6.23 -22.56
C MET A 125 0.86 4.72 -22.30
N PHE A 126 1.34 4.32 -21.12
CA PHE A 126 1.64 2.91 -20.82
C PHE A 126 0.56 2.19 -20.02
N LEU A 127 -0.13 2.86 -19.10
CA LEU A 127 -1.11 2.27 -18.19
C LEU A 127 -2.56 2.72 -18.47
N GLY A 128 -2.75 3.73 -19.30
CA GLY A 128 -4.06 4.21 -19.72
C GLY A 128 -4.79 5.08 -18.69
N LEU A 129 -5.98 5.58 -19.08
CA LEU A 129 -6.76 6.58 -18.34
C LEU A 129 -7.23 6.14 -16.94
N LYS A 130 -7.37 4.83 -16.69
CA LYS A 130 -7.83 4.34 -15.39
C LYS A 130 -6.81 4.63 -14.28
N GLU A 131 -5.52 4.48 -14.57
CA GLU A 131 -4.46 4.78 -13.62
C GLU A 131 -4.21 6.30 -13.50
N VAL A 132 -4.32 7.03 -14.62
CA VAL A 132 -4.21 8.50 -14.63
C VAL A 132 -5.20 9.16 -13.67
N ARG A 133 -6.46 8.68 -13.61
CA ARG A 133 -7.48 9.23 -12.71
C ARG A 133 -7.10 9.17 -11.23
N LYS A 134 -6.26 8.21 -10.84
CA LYS A 134 -5.80 8.05 -9.44
C LYS A 134 -4.67 9.01 -9.08
N ILE A 135 -3.94 9.52 -10.07
CA ILE A 135 -2.76 10.36 -9.84
C ILE A 135 -2.95 11.82 -10.28
N ILE A 136 -3.89 12.09 -11.21
CA ILE A 136 -4.05 13.42 -11.82
C ILE A 136 -4.31 14.50 -10.78
N PHE A 137 -5.15 14.22 -9.78
CA PHE A 137 -5.45 15.18 -8.72
C PHE A 137 -4.19 15.61 -7.99
N MET A 138 -3.41 14.65 -7.48
CA MET A 138 -2.17 14.93 -6.75
C MET A 138 -1.10 15.54 -7.63
N SER A 139 -0.94 15.05 -8.87
CA SER A 139 0.06 15.56 -9.81
C SER A 139 -0.17 17.01 -10.24
N LEU A 140 -1.39 17.52 -10.14
CA LEU A 140 -1.72 18.91 -10.46
C LEU A 140 -1.78 19.80 -9.22
N THR A 141 -2.46 19.33 -8.16
CA THR A 141 -2.70 20.19 -6.97
C THR A 141 -1.47 20.32 -6.08
N TYR A 142 -0.66 19.25 -5.95
CA TYR A 142 0.53 19.29 -5.09
C TYR A 142 1.58 20.28 -5.57
N PRO A 143 2.02 20.28 -6.85
CA PRO A 143 2.96 21.29 -7.34
C PRO A 143 2.39 22.71 -7.33
N LEU A 144 1.06 22.85 -7.54
CA LEU A 144 0.40 24.15 -7.47
C LEU A 144 0.47 24.74 -6.05
N ALA A 145 0.19 23.92 -5.03
CA ALA A 145 0.35 24.34 -3.64
C ALA A 145 1.80 24.72 -3.32
N MET A 146 2.78 23.97 -3.84
CA MET A 146 4.20 24.29 -3.70
C MET A 146 4.56 25.62 -4.33
N LEU A 147 4.03 25.93 -5.54
CA LEU A 147 4.22 27.21 -6.21
C LEU A 147 3.70 28.37 -5.37
N VAL A 148 2.49 28.25 -4.83
CA VAL A 148 1.89 29.27 -3.96
C VAL A 148 2.73 29.50 -2.70
N LEU A 149 3.21 28.45 -2.05
CA LEU A 149 4.04 28.58 -0.86
C LEU A 149 5.41 29.19 -1.17
N GLN A 150 6.02 28.79 -2.28
CA GLN A 150 7.33 29.30 -2.69
C GLN A 150 7.27 30.76 -3.15
N SER A 151 6.18 31.18 -3.80
CA SER A 151 6.00 32.57 -4.23
C SER A 151 5.77 33.55 -3.06
N ASN A 152 5.34 33.03 -1.91
CA ASN A 152 5.14 33.79 -0.68
C ASN A 152 6.29 33.64 0.32
N ASP A 153 7.40 32.98 -0.07
CA ASP A 153 8.59 32.76 0.76
C ASP A 153 8.27 32.18 2.16
N VAL A 154 7.30 31.26 2.23
CA VAL A 154 6.85 30.68 3.50
C VAL A 154 7.91 29.72 4.02
N VAL A 155 8.70 30.14 4.99
CA VAL A 155 9.69 29.32 5.71
C VAL A 155 9.17 29.02 7.10
N LEU A 156 8.93 27.74 7.43
CA LEU A 156 8.46 27.31 8.75
C LEU A 156 9.62 26.98 9.69
N ILE A 157 10.61 26.26 9.19
CA ILE A 157 11.73 25.79 9.99
C ILE A 157 13.02 26.04 9.22
N LYS A 158 13.93 26.80 9.85
CA LYS A 158 15.32 26.94 9.44
C LYS A 158 16.19 26.70 10.67
N SER A 159 17.06 25.70 10.62
CA SER A 159 17.90 25.31 11.75
C SER A 159 19.25 24.81 11.27
N ASP A 160 20.27 25.00 12.09
CA ASP A 160 21.60 24.47 11.84
C ASP A 160 21.70 22.96 12.11
N ASP A 161 20.77 22.39 12.90
CA ASP A 161 20.66 20.96 13.12
C ASP A 161 19.92 20.28 11.97
N LEU A 162 20.64 19.98 10.91
CA LEU A 162 20.11 19.34 9.71
C LEU A 162 19.56 17.92 9.97
N PHE A 163 20.07 17.22 10.99
CA PHE A 163 19.53 15.88 11.33
C PHE A 163 18.12 16.00 11.88
N LEU A 164 17.89 16.91 12.83
CA LEU A 164 16.58 17.17 13.38
C LEU A 164 15.59 17.62 12.29
N VAL A 165 16.01 18.52 11.41
CA VAL A 165 15.21 18.98 10.26
C VAL A 165 14.88 17.81 9.33
N ALA A 166 15.83 16.91 9.07
CA ALA A 166 15.60 15.74 8.22
C ALA A 166 14.53 14.79 8.84
N VAL A 167 14.59 14.55 10.14
CA VAL A 167 13.58 13.73 10.84
C VAL A 167 12.21 14.38 10.76
N PHE A 168 12.09 15.69 11.06
CA PHE A 168 10.81 16.43 10.95
C PHE A 168 10.27 16.44 9.53
N THR A 169 11.11 16.67 8.54
CA THR A 169 10.75 16.60 7.12
C THR A 169 10.19 15.21 6.78
N GLY A 170 10.86 14.15 7.24
CA GLY A 170 10.42 12.77 7.05
C GLY A 170 9.04 12.52 7.68
N VAL A 171 8.79 13.03 8.88
CA VAL A 171 7.48 12.92 9.54
C VAL A 171 6.39 13.63 8.73
N ILE A 172 6.61 14.88 8.34
CA ILE A 172 5.61 15.68 7.62
C ILE A 172 5.30 15.05 6.25
N ILE A 173 6.32 14.67 5.48
CA ILE A 173 6.16 14.01 4.19
C ILE A 173 5.50 12.63 4.36
N GLY A 174 5.86 11.90 5.42
CA GLY A 174 5.25 10.61 5.74
C GLY A 174 3.76 10.71 6.04
N VAL A 175 3.34 11.70 6.83
CA VAL A 175 1.91 11.97 7.08
C VAL A 175 1.19 12.29 5.78
N SER A 176 1.76 13.16 4.94
CA SER A 176 1.19 13.51 3.64
C SER A 176 1.01 12.28 2.73
N ASN A 177 2.05 11.46 2.60
CA ASN A 177 2.00 10.24 1.79
C ASN A 177 0.96 9.25 2.32
N GLY A 178 0.93 9.04 3.65
CA GLY A 178 -0.04 8.16 4.29
C GLY A 178 -1.48 8.60 4.06
N LEU A 179 -1.78 9.89 4.19
CA LEU A 179 -3.10 10.46 3.89
C LEU A 179 -3.45 10.33 2.40
N THR A 180 -2.50 10.55 1.50
CA THR A 180 -2.68 10.39 0.05
C THR A 180 -3.12 8.96 -0.28
N PHE A 181 -2.41 7.96 0.23
CA PHE A 181 -2.73 6.55 -0.02
C PHE A 181 -4.02 6.12 0.67
N LYS A 182 -4.29 6.62 1.89
CA LYS A 182 -5.54 6.37 2.60
C LYS A 182 -6.75 6.93 1.85
N ALA A 183 -6.59 8.06 1.17
CA ALA A 183 -7.60 8.65 0.30
C ALA A 183 -7.75 7.94 -1.05
N GLY A 184 -7.00 6.85 -1.30
CA GLY A 184 -7.07 6.08 -2.56
C GLY A 184 -6.36 6.72 -3.74
N PHE A 185 -5.64 7.82 -3.52
CA PHE A 185 -4.82 8.48 -4.54
C PHE A 185 -3.38 7.93 -4.54
N SER A 186 -2.62 8.25 -5.58
CA SER A 186 -1.17 8.01 -5.65
C SER A 186 -0.48 9.37 -5.85
N SER A 187 0.72 9.49 -5.31
CA SER A 187 1.49 10.76 -5.37
C SER A 187 1.84 11.23 -6.79
N GLY A 188 1.71 10.35 -7.80
CA GLY A 188 2.15 10.65 -9.16
C GLY A 188 3.67 10.72 -9.33
N GLY A 189 4.41 10.23 -8.33
CA GLY A 189 5.87 10.25 -8.28
C GLY A 189 6.52 9.00 -8.85
N THR A 190 7.67 8.63 -8.27
CA THR A 190 8.44 7.42 -8.64
C THR A 190 7.66 6.13 -8.51
N ASP A 191 6.66 6.05 -7.61
CA ASP A 191 5.78 4.91 -7.48
C ASP A 191 4.99 4.63 -8.76
N SER A 192 4.56 5.70 -9.43
CA SER A 192 3.85 5.62 -10.71
C SER A 192 4.78 5.17 -11.84
N LEU A 193 6.02 5.66 -11.86
CA LEU A 193 7.06 5.17 -12.79
C LEU A 193 7.42 3.71 -12.52
N ALA A 194 7.52 3.30 -11.25
CA ALA A 194 7.78 1.92 -10.88
C ALA A 194 6.67 0.98 -11.37
N LYS A 195 5.40 1.41 -11.34
CA LYS A 195 4.29 0.67 -11.95
C LYS A 195 4.49 0.49 -13.45
N VAL A 196 4.84 1.56 -14.18
CA VAL A 196 5.11 1.48 -15.63
C VAL A 196 6.22 0.49 -15.93
N ILE A 197 7.34 0.59 -15.21
CA ILE A 197 8.50 -0.30 -15.37
C ILE A 197 8.11 -1.75 -15.10
N LYS A 198 7.37 -2.00 -14.02
CA LYS A 198 6.89 -3.35 -13.70
C LYS A 198 6.05 -3.93 -14.83
N TYR A 199 5.01 -3.21 -15.26
CA TYR A 199 4.07 -3.74 -16.25
C TYR A 199 4.69 -3.89 -17.64
N ARG A 200 5.73 -3.11 -17.98
CA ARG A 200 6.29 -3.10 -19.33
C ARG A 200 7.57 -3.92 -19.47
N TRP A 201 8.45 -3.91 -18.45
CA TRP A 201 9.80 -4.48 -18.56
C TRP A 201 10.13 -5.51 -17.47
N MET A 202 9.63 -5.35 -16.24
CA MET A 202 10.06 -6.17 -15.10
C MET A 202 8.85 -6.74 -14.31
N PRO A 203 8.02 -7.63 -14.91
CA PRO A 203 6.80 -8.15 -14.25
C PRO A 203 7.09 -8.97 -12.99
N HIS A 204 8.29 -9.57 -12.91
CA HIS A 204 8.68 -10.41 -11.78
C HIS A 204 9.07 -9.63 -10.51
N LEU A 205 9.39 -8.33 -10.64
CA LEU A 205 9.79 -7.51 -9.50
C LEU A 205 8.57 -6.86 -8.82
N GLY A 206 8.65 -6.72 -7.49
CA GLY A 206 7.68 -5.93 -6.73
C GLY A 206 7.79 -4.44 -7.06
N ILE A 207 6.65 -3.71 -7.09
CA ILE A 207 6.64 -2.27 -7.33
C ILE A 207 7.55 -1.54 -6.34
N ASN A 208 7.53 -1.93 -5.07
CA ASN A 208 8.34 -1.32 -4.02
C ASN A 208 9.85 -1.49 -4.27
N ASN A 209 10.29 -2.63 -4.82
CA ASN A 209 11.69 -2.87 -5.12
C ASN A 209 12.17 -1.99 -6.27
N ILE A 210 11.32 -1.80 -7.29
CA ILE A 210 11.62 -0.92 -8.42
C ILE A 210 11.66 0.53 -7.96
N ALA A 211 10.68 0.98 -7.17
CA ALA A 211 10.65 2.33 -6.60
C ALA A 211 11.87 2.60 -5.70
N PHE A 212 12.26 1.60 -4.90
CA PHE A 212 13.46 1.68 -4.08
C PHE A 212 14.73 1.83 -4.94
N ALA A 213 14.86 1.04 -6.00
CA ALA A 213 16.01 1.14 -6.92
C ALA A 213 16.08 2.54 -7.59
N ILE A 214 14.95 3.07 -8.08
CA ILE A 214 14.89 4.43 -8.65
C ILE A 214 15.32 5.47 -7.62
N ASN A 215 14.78 5.41 -6.41
CA ASN A 215 15.10 6.36 -5.35
C ASN A 215 16.58 6.26 -4.94
N SER A 216 17.14 5.04 -4.89
CA SER A 216 18.57 4.82 -4.58
C SER A 216 19.48 5.47 -5.61
N VAL A 217 19.17 5.33 -6.90
CA VAL A 217 19.94 5.99 -7.97
C VAL A 217 19.90 7.53 -7.81
N ILE A 218 18.72 8.08 -7.52
CA ILE A 218 18.56 9.54 -7.32
C ILE A 218 19.37 10.02 -6.11
N VAL A 219 19.36 9.27 -5.01
CA VAL A 219 20.14 9.61 -3.80
C VAL A 219 21.65 9.51 -4.08
N ILE A 220 22.10 8.53 -4.83
CA ILE A 220 23.51 8.42 -5.25
C ILE A 220 23.92 9.64 -6.10
N ILE A 221 23.10 10.01 -7.09
CA ILE A 221 23.36 11.23 -7.89
C ILE A 221 23.36 12.47 -7.00
N SER A 222 22.45 12.57 -6.03
CA SER A 222 22.41 13.67 -5.07
C SER A 222 23.70 13.76 -4.23
N ALA A 223 24.36 12.63 -3.92
CA ALA A 223 25.62 12.62 -3.20
C ALA A 223 26.76 13.29 -4.01
N PHE A 224 26.78 13.13 -5.33
CA PHE A 224 27.75 13.80 -6.20
C PHE A 224 27.45 15.29 -6.38
N VAL A 225 26.17 15.68 -6.34
CA VAL A 225 25.75 17.08 -6.59
C VAL A 225 25.81 17.94 -5.32
N PHE A 226 25.33 17.42 -4.19
CA PHE A 226 25.17 18.16 -2.94
C PHE A 226 26.14 17.71 -1.83
N GLY A 227 26.92 16.66 -2.09
CA GLY A 227 27.80 16.06 -1.11
C GLY A 227 27.14 14.91 -0.31
N ILE A 228 27.99 14.08 0.27
CA ILE A 228 27.59 12.83 0.94
C ILE A 228 26.67 13.09 2.14
N ASN A 229 26.91 14.18 2.89
CA ASN A 229 26.11 14.50 4.08
C ASN A 229 24.64 14.74 3.73
N ILE A 230 24.36 15.49 2.67
CA ILE A 230 22.98 15.77 2.21
C ILE A 230 22.29 14.50 1.71
N ALA A 231 23.04 13.63 1.03
CA ALA A 231 22.52 12.33 0.59
C ALA A 231 22.19 11.42 1.79
N LEU A 232 22.99 11.41 2.84
CA LEU A 232 22.69 10.66 4.06
C LEU A 232 21.43 11.19 4.76
N TYR A 233 21.23 12.51 4.83
CA TYR A 233 19.98 13.07 5.33
C TYR A 233 18.78 12.69 4.46
N ALA A 234 18.94 12.60 3.14
CA ALA A 234 17.88 12.11 2.26
C ALA A 234 17.46 10.66 2.57
N VAL A 235 18.43 9.78 2.90
CA VAL A 235 18.13 8.42 3.36
C VAL A 235 17.31 8.44 4.66
N VAL A 236 17.68 9.29 5.62
CA VAL A 236 16.92 9.45 6.87
C VAL A 236 15.50 9.91 6.59
N ILE A 237 15.32 10.94 5.75
CA ILE A 237 13.99 11.46 5.37
C ILE A 237 13.15 10.34 4.72
N ILE A 238 13.72 9.59 3.77
CA ILE A 238 13.02 8.47 3.09
C ILE A 238 12.59 7.42 4.10
N TYR A 239 13.49 6.98 4.98
CA TYR A 239 13.19 5.95 5.97
C TYR A 239 12.09 6.38 6.95
N VAL A 240 12.21 7.60 7.52
CA VAL A 240 11.20 8.13 8.45
C VAL A 240 9.86 8.30 7.74
N SER A 241 9.85 8.85 6.52
CA SER A 241 8.61 9.06 5.76
C SER A 241 7.89 7.76 5.43
N MET A 242 8.62 6.70 5.10
CA MET A 242 8.03 5.38 4.89
C MET A 242 7.36 4.85 6.16
N ARG A 243 8.05 4.92 7.31
CA ARG A 243 7.53 4.42 8.59
C ARG A 243 6.30 5.18 9.05
N VAL A 244 6.35 6.50 8.95
CA VAL A 244 5.21 7.36 9.31
C VAL A 244 4.05 7.16 8.32
N GLY A 245 4.33 7.08 7.03
CA GLY A 245 3.33 6.82 6.01
C GLY A 245 2.59 5.50 6.24
N ASP A 246 3.31 4.43 6.53
CA ASP A 246 2.72 3.13 6.89
C ASP A 246 1.86 3.25 8.17
N ALA A 247 2.33 3.97 9.19
CA ALA A 247 1.60 4.17 10.43
C ALA A 247 0.30 4.96 10.22
N VAL A 248 0.30 5.98 9.37
CA VAL A 248 -0.91 6.76 9.01
C VAL A 248 -1.89 5.94 8.18
N MET A 249 -1.38 5.13 7.24
CA MET A 249 -2.19 4.34 6.33
C MET A 249 -2.85 3.14 7.02
N TYR A 250 -2.08 2.41 7.84
CA TYR A 250 -2.53 1.16 8.50
C TYR A 250 -2.87 1.34 9.98
N GLY A 251 -2.61 2.52 10.55
CA GLY A 251 -2.73 2.79 11.98
C GLY A 251 -1.48 2.39 12.76
N PHE A 252 -1.40 2.87 14.00
CA PHE A 252 -0.39 2.45 14.99
C PHE A 252 -0.77 1.15 15.68
N SER A 253 -1.70 0.36 15.11
CA SER A 253 -2.16 -0.89 15.71
C SER A 253 -0.99 -1.80 16.02
N ASP A 254 -1.10 -2.47 17.15
CA ASP A 254 -0.18 -3.54 17.52
C ASP A 254 -0.01 -4.49 16.35
N LYS A 255 1.24 -4.79 16.01
CA LYS A 255 1.55 -5.73 14.94
C LYS A 255 0.85 -7.05 15.25
N ILE A 256 -0.10 -7.44 14.41
CA ILE A 256 -0.76 -8.73 14.52
C ILE A 256 0.00 -9.73 13.67
N VAL A 257 0.20 -10.90 14.22
CA VAL A 257 0.77 -12.03 13.50
C VAL A 257 -0.27 -13.15 13.41
N GLU A 258 -0.29 -13.81 12.29
CA GLU A 258 -1.01 -15.05 12.10
C GLU A 258 -0.07 -16.21 12.37
N LEU A 259 -0.48 -17.09 13.26
CA LEU A 259 0.15 -18.38 13.47
C LEU A 259 -0.69 -19.45 12.76
N ALA A 260 -0.08 -20.21 11.86
CA ALA A 260 -0.62 -21.43 11.31
C ALA A 260 0.17 -22.60 11.92
N ILE A 261 -0.49 -23.38 12.75
CA ILE A 261 0.14 -24.44 13.55
C ILE A 261 -0.48 -25.77 13.19
N ILE A 262 0.36 -26.77 12.91
CA ILE A 262 -0.06 -28.18 12.79
C ILE A 262 0.50 -28.88 14.03
N PRO A 263 -0.27 -28.97 15.13
CA PRO A 263 0.15 -29.63 16.35
C PRO A 263 -0.09 -31.13 16.32
N GLY A 264 0.56 -31.86 17.19
CA GLY A 264 0.26 -33.25 17.47
C GLY A 264 -1.05 -33.42 18.24
N ASP A 265 -1.32 -32.52 19.21
CA ASP A 265 -2.58 -32.44 19.96
C ASP A 265 -3.23 -31.05 19.75
N ALA A 266 -4.22 -31.01 18.84
CA ALA A 266 -4.91 -29.77 18.49
C ALA A 266 -5.85 -29.29 19.60
N ASP A 267 -6.42 -30.21 20.38
CA ASP A 267 -7.43 -29.89 21.38
C ASP A 267 -6.76 -29.30 22.63
N ALA A 268 -5.62 -29.87 23.07
CA ALA A 268 -4.81 -29.31 24.18
C ALA A 268 -4.28 -27.90 23.85
N LEU A 269 -3.76 -27.71 22.63
CA LEU A 269 -3.27 -26.39 22.22
C LEU A 269 -4.41 -25.35 22.10
N THR A 270 -5.57 -25.78 21.59
CA THR A 270 -6.76 -24.90 21.50
C THR A 270 -7.21 -24.47 22.90
N ALA A 271 -7.28 -25.41 23.86
CA ALA A 271 -7.64 -25.11 25.22
C ALA A 271 -6.66 -24.12 25.87
N PHE A 272 -5.36 -24.31 25.67
CA PHE A 272 -4.33 -23.40 26.17
C PHE A 272 -4.51 -21.99 25.60
N ILE A 273 -4.70 -21.83 24.28
CA ILE A 273 -4.83 -20.53 23.62
C ILE A 273 -6.10 -19.81 24.05
N MET A 274 -7.22 -20.53 24.16
CA MET A 274 -8.50 -19.93 24.53
C MET A 274 -8.55 -19.55 26.01
N ASN A 275 -8.05 -20.41 26.90
CA ASN A 275 -8.16 -20.21 28.34
C ASN A 275 -7.07 -19.28 28.89
N GLU A 276 -5.82 -19.45 28.47
CA GLU A 276 -4.69 -18.68 29.02
C GLU A 276 -4.47 -17.36 28.28
N LEU A 277 -4.67 -17.32 26.96
CA LEU A 277 -4.41 -16.12 26.15
C LEU A 277 -5.69 -15.36 25.79
N GLY A 278 -6.86 -16.00 25.92
CA GLY A 278 -8.16 -15.41 25.56
C GLY A 278 -8.24 -15.04 24.07
N ARG A 279 -7.61 -15.86 23.20
CA ARG A 279 -7.61 -15.66 21.74
C ARG A 279 -8.48 -16.69 21.06
N GLY A 280 -9.18 -16.25 20.00
CA GLY A 280 -9.94 -17.16 19.13
C GLY A 280 -9.00 -18.03 18.29
N VAL A 281 -9.44 -19.26 18.08
CA VAL A 281 -8.73 -20.26 17.27
C VAL A 281 -9.67 -20.73 16.17
N SER A 282 -9.21 -20.75 14.93
CA SER A 282 -9.91 -21.39 13.80
C SER A 282 -9.18 -22.67 13.42
N SER A 283 -9.90 -23.77 13.18
CA SER A 283 -9.30 -25.03 12.74
C SER A 283 -9.66 -25.30 11.28
N ILE A 284 -8.70 -25.85 10.55
CA ILE A 284 -8.82 -26.25 9.14
C ILE A 284 -8.30 -27.69 9.05
N GLU A 285 -9.03 -28.57 8.38
CA GLU A 285 -8.52 -29.90 8.07
C GLU A 285 -7.55 -29.83 6.91
N VAL A 286 -6.35 -30.39 7.10
CA VAL A 286 -5.29 -30.45 6.09
C VAL A 286 -4.82 -31.89 5.93
N THR A 287 -4.46 -32.26 4.71
CA THR A 287 -3.88 -33.58 4.42
C THR A 287 -2.38 -33.38 4.14
N GLY A 288 -1.54 -34.13 4.83
CA GLY A 288 -0.11 -34.15 4.55
C GLY A 288 0.17 -34.95 3.27
N GLU A 289 0.55 -34.31 2.20
CA GLU A 289 0.81 -34.98 0.90
C GLU A 289 1.89 -36.06 0.98
N TYR A 290 2.85 -35.92 1.86
CA TYR A 290 3.91 -36.92 2.03
C TYR A 290 3.48 -38.14 2.83
N THR A 291 2.62 -37.96 3.87
CA THR A 291 2.19 -39.05 4.76
C THR A 291 0.79 -39.57 4.46
N GLY A 292 -0.04 -38.80 3.72
CA GLY A 292 -1.46 -39.10 3.51
C GLY A 292 -2.34 -38.83 4.75
N ASP A 293 -1.75 -38.42 5.88
CA ASP A 293 -2.49 -38.24 7.14
C ASP A 293 -3.34 -36.98 7.11
N LYS A 294 -4.58 -37.11 7.64
CA LYS A 294 -5.43 -35.95 7.94
C LYS A 294 -5.05 -35.36 9.28
N ARG A 295 -4.79 -34.07 9.31
CA ARG A 295 -4.41 -33.32 10.50
C ARG A 295 -5.22 -32.03 10.63
N LYS A 296 -5.32 -31.48 11.84
CA LYS A 296 -5.91 -30.18 12.08
C LYS A 296 -4.82 -29.11 12.04
N GLN A 297 -4.97 -28.11 11.19
CA GLN A 297 -4.18 -26.87 11.25
C GLN A 297 -4.97 -25.83 12.04
N LEU A 298 -4.36 -25.27 13.07
CA LEU A 298 -4.92 -24.19 13.87
C LEU A 298 -4.41 -22.83 13.34
N LYS A 299 -5.33 -21.91 13.13
CA LYS A 299 -5.06 -20.54 12.71
C LYS A 299 -5.41 -19.58 13.83
N ILE A 300 -4.43 -18.79 14.28
CA ILE A 300 -4.56 -17.89 15.41
C ILE A 300 -4.05 -16.51 15.02
N LEU A 301 -4.82 -15.47 15.34
CA LEU A 301 -4.42 -14.07 15.20
C LEU A 301 -4.08 -13.51 16.58
N CYS A 302 -2.81 -13.14 16.77
CA CYS A 302 -2.32 -12.72 18.07
C CYS A 302 -1.22 -11.64 17.95
N SER A 303 -0.86 -11.03 19.07
CA SER A 303 0.29 -10.14 19.13
C SER A 303 1.62 -10.91 19.02
N PRO A 304 2.74 -10.27 18.62
CA PRO A 304 4.05 -10.92 18.58
C PRO A 304 4.47 -11.49 19.92
N ARG A 305 4.07 -10.86 21.01
CA ARG A 305 4.35 -11.33 22.39
C ARG A 305 3.61 -12.63 22.68
N GLU A 306 2.33 -12.71 22.34
CA GLU A 306 1.53 -13.93 22.50
C GLU A 306 2.02 -15.06 21.60
N SER A 307 2.44 -14.74 20.36
CA SER A 307 3.06 -15.72 19.47
C SER A 307 4.31 -16.36 20.06
N PHE A 308 5.09 -15.58 20.80
CA PHE A 308 6.27 -16.09 21.51
C PHE A 308 5.87 -17.05 22.66
N ILE A 309 4.80 -16.74 23.39
CA ILE A 309 4.27 -17.59 24.47
C ILE A 309 3.79 -18.93 23.90
N ILE A 310 3.03 -18.89 22.79
CA ILE A 310 2.55 -20.10 22.10
C ILE A 310 3.72 -20.96 21.61
N LYS A 311 4.71 -20.36 20.98
CA LYS A 311 5.92 -21.09 20.52
C LYS A 311 6.68 -21.72 21.68
N ARG A 312 6.77 -21.03 22.81
CA ARG A 312 7.43 -21.56 24.01
C ARG A 312 6.64 -22.73 24.61
N TYR A 313 5.32 -22.65 24.61
CA TYR A 313 4.45 -23.76 25.02
C TYR A 313 4.68 -24.98 24.10
N LEU A 314 4.65 -24.80 22.79
CA LEU A 314 4.87 -25.88 21.82
C LEU A 314 6.27 -26.49 21.94
N ALA A 315 7.30 -25.67 22.14
CA ALA A 315 8.66 -26.17 22.32
C ALA A 315 8.79 -27.11 23.53
N LYS A 316 7.94 -26.94 24.55
CA LYS A 316 7.94 -27.76 25.75
C LYS A 316 7.01 -28.98 25.65
N GLU A 317 5.78 -28.78 25.21
CA GLU A 317 4.73 -29.79 25.25
C GLU A 317 4.59 -30.57 23.93
N ASP A 318 4.89 -29.93 22.77
CA ASP A 318 4.79 -30.54 21.44
C ASP A 318 5.91 -30.09 20.50
N PRO A 319 7.15 -30.51 20.75
CA PRO A 319 8.31 -30.07 19.97
C PRO A 319 8.33 -30.54 18.50
N LYS A 320 7.42 -31.43 18.11
CA LYS A 320 7.26 -31.92 16.73
C LYS A 320 6.23 -31.11 15.93
N SER A 321 5.54 -30.17 16.54
CA SER A 321 4.58 -29.32 15.88
C SER A 321 5.23 -28.45 14.80
N PHE A 322 4.52 -28.22 13.69
CA PHE A 322 4.92 -27.27 12.66
C PHE A 322 4.25 -25.93 12.91
N VAL A 323 5.04 -24.85 12.92
CA VAL A 323 4.55 -23.49 13.16
C VAL A 323 5.02 -22.55 12.06
N SER A 324 4.08 -21.95 11.35
CA SER A 324 4.33 -20.85 10.42
C SER A 324 3.84 -19.53 11.02
N VAL A 325 4.63 -18.47 10.89
CA VAL A 325 4.32 -17.13 11.41
C VAL A 325 4.30 -16.14 10.25
N THR A 326 3.17 -15.49 10.04
CA THR A 326 2.99 -14.48 9.00
C THR A 326 2.63 -13.14 9.62
N SER A 327 3.35 -12.08 9.27
CA SER A 327 2.99 -10.72 9.70
C SER A 327 1.80 -10.22 8.91
N ILE A 328 0.75 -9.81 9.61
CA ILE A 328 -0.46 -9.24 9.02
C ILE A 328 -0.40 -7.73 9.15
N LYS A 329 -0.68 -7.02 8.05
CA LYS A 329 -0.65 -5.56 8.02
C LYS A 329 -1.82 -4.93 8.79
N SER A 330 -3.01 -5.53 8.67
CA SER A 330 -4.21 -5.06 9.40
C SER A 330 -5.21 -6.20 9.53
N VAL A 331 -5.96 -6.19 10.63
CA VAL A 331 -7.10 -7.09 10.88
C VAL A 331 -8.29 -6.23 11.28
N TRP A 332 -9.41 -6.47 10.64
CA TRP A 332 -10.67 -5.76 10.89
C TRP A 332 -11.68 -6.74 11.48
N GLY A 333 -12.33 -6.34 12.57
CA GLY A 333 -13.33 -7.19 13.23
C GLY A 333 -13.37 -6.97 14.74
N ARG A 334 -14.09 -7.84 15.43
CA ARG A 334 -14.16 -7.82 16.90
C ARG A 334 -13.02 -8.68 17.47
N GLY A 335 -12.10 -8.06 18.23
CA GLY A 335 -11.00 -8.76 18.88
C GLY A 335 -9.96 -7.79 19.46
N ARG A 336 -9.13 -8.27 20.37
CA ARG A 336 -8.06 -7.43 20.96
C ARG A 336 -7.00 -7.08 19.90
N GLY A 337 -6.78 -5.79 19.67
CA GLY A 337 -5.80 -5.29 18.71
C GLY A 337 -6.31 -5.29 17.26
N PHE A 338 -7.59 -5.60 17.02
CA PHE A 338 -8.22 -5.52 15.69
C PHE A 338 -8.82 -4.12 15.49
N SER A 339 -8.79 -3.65 14.25
CA SER A 339 -9.47 -2.42 13.87
C SER A 339 -10.98 -2.66 13.79
N ASP A 340 -11.79 -1.73 14.29
CA ASP A 340 -13.24 -1.88 14.18
C ASP A 340 -13.68 -1.64 12.73
N ILE A 341 -14.36 -2.62 12.15
CA ILE A 341 -14.89 -2.54 10.78
C ILE A 341 -15.88 -1.38 10.63
N ARG A 342 -16.55 -0.97 11.71
CA ARG A 342 -17.45 0.17 11.72
C ARG A 342 -16.74 1.51 11.58
N SER A 343 -15.43 1.57 11.87
CA SER A 343 -14.65 2.79 11.68
C SER A 343 -14.43 3.14 10.20
N LEU A 344 -14.80 2.25 9.29
CA LEU A 344 -14.80 2.53 7.84
C LEU A 344 -16.06 3.28 7.38
N ASP A 345 -17.13 3.27 8.21
CA ASP A 345 -18.40 3.94 7.90
C ASP A 345 -18.51 5.35 8.53
N ASN A 346 -17.54 5.76 9.34
CA ASN A 346 -17.40 7.10 9.92
C ASN A 346 -16.27 7.84 9.21
#